data_cfa82dcc5376a59590f192f8ebb75f07
#
_entry.id   cfa82dcc5376a59590f192f8ebb75f07
#
_cell.length_a   1.000
_cell.length_b   1.000
_cell.length_c   1.000
_cell.angle_alpha   90.00
_cell.angle_beta   90.00
_cell.angle_gamma   90.00
#
_symmetry.space_group_name_H-M   'P 1'
#
loop_
_entity.id
_entity.type
_entity.pdbx_description
1 polymer ?
#
loop_
_entity_poly.entity_id
_entity_poly.type
_entity_poly.pdbx_seq_one_letter_code
_entity_poly.pdbx_strand_id
1 'polypeptide(L)'
;AKEVLGVHIHQAGAQKGSESSRIDIRHFKHITPDELRKIETEANRMIMASQPVEISIEDRTKAEQKYGFSLYQGGVPPGRDIRVVKVAGDIEACAGTHCRNTGEVGVIKIIRVEHIQDGIERIEFSAGLAAIFYMQHLENIVASSSEVLSVQPDNLPSSVSRFFNE
;
A
#
# COMPACT_ATOMS: atom_id res chain seq x y z
N ALA A 1 3.29 -4.37 4.19
CA ALA A 1 3.25 -5.73 3.64
C ALA A 1 4.15 -6.69 4.44
N LYS A 2 5.45 -6.37 4.66
CA LYS A 2 6.39 -7.24 5.41
C LYS A 2 5.87 -7.64 6.79
N GLU A 3 5.29 -6.73 7.55
CA GLU A 3 4.71 -6.98 8.89
C GLU A 3 3.60 -8.02 8.87
N VAL A 4 2.85 -8.12 7.78
CA VAL A 4 1.68 -9.01 7.66
C VAL A 4 2.03 -10.31 6.95
N LEU A 5 2.76 -10.22 5.84
CA LEU A 5 3.04 -11.34 4.95
C LEU A 5 4.38 -12.04 5.24
N GLY A 6 5.28 -11.36 5.95
CA GLY A 6 6.59 -11.89 6.36
C GLY A 6 7.77 -11.21 5.67
N VAL A 7 8.96 -11.50 6.23
CA VAL A 7 10.23 -10.85 5.85
C VAL A 7 10.70 -11.14 4.42
N HIS A 8 10.14 -12.15 3.77
CA HIS A 8 10.46 -12.52 2.38
C HIS A 8 9.90 -11.53 1.35
N ILE A 9 9.04 -10.60 1.77
CA ILE A 9 8.43 -9.62 0.88
C ILE A 9 9.48 -8.62 0.39
N HIS A 10 9.62 -8.54 -0.94
CA HIS A 10 10.46 -7.59 -1.64
C HIS A 10 9.68 -6.89 -2.75
N GLN A 11 9.98 -5.62 -2.99
CA GLN A 11 9.42 -4.88 -4.10
C GLN A 11 9.94 -5.46 -5.42
N ALA A 12 9.02 -5.77 -6.33
CA ALA A 12 9.33 -6.18 -7.71
C ALA A 12 9.14 -5.01 -8.69
N GLY A 13 8.27 -4.05 -8.35
CA GLY A 13 8.01 -2.85 -9.13
C GLY A 13 7.12 -1.88 -8.38
N ALA A 14 7.06 -0.64 -8.86
CA ALA A 14 6.13 0.37 -8.34
C ALA A 14 5.81 1.39 -9.43
N GLN A 15 4.60 1.93 -9.38
CA GLN A 15 4.19 3.06 -10.18
C GLN A 15 3.37 4.02 -9.32
N LYS A 16 3.67 5.30 -9.42
CA LYS A 16 2.97 6.35 -8.67
C LYS A 16 2.12 7.17 -9.63
N GLY A 17 0.88 7.43 -9.24
CA GLY A 17 -0.06 8.28 -9.97
C GLY A 17 -0.77 9.23 -9.02
N SER A 18 -1.48 10.21 -9.58
CA SER A 18 -2.24 11.21 -8.82
C SER A 18 -3.52 10.64 -8.19
N GLU A 19 -4.15 9.67 -8.82
CA GLU A 19 -5.40 9.06 -8.38
C GLU A 19 -5.15 7.72 -7.67
N SER A 20 -4.33 6.88 -8.30
CA SER A 20 -3.91 5.61 -7.72
C SER A 20 -2.42 5.37 -7.93
N SER A 21 -1.88 4.53 -7.09
CA SER A 21 -0.52 4.02 -7.13
C SER A 21 -0.54 2.52 -7.00
N ARG A 22 0.53 1.86 -7.45
CA ARG A 22 0.67 0.41 -7.29
C ARG A 22 2.05 0.03 -6.81
N ILE A 23 2.10 -1.05 -6.06
CA ILE A 23 3.33 -1.74 -5.70
C ILE A 23 3.20 -3.20 -6.09
N ASP A 24 4.19 -3.72 -6.79
CA ASP A 24 4.32 -5.13 -7.13
C ASP A 24 5.30 -5.75 -6.12
N ILE A 25 4.87 -6.80 -5.44
CA ILE A 25 5.67 -7.47 -4.41
C ILE A 25 5.89 -8.94 -4.77
N ARG A 26 7.06 -9.47 -4.40
CA ARG A 26 7.34 -10.90 -4.49
C ARG A 26 6.64 -11.62 -3.35
N HIS A 27 5.69 -12.49 -3.71
CA HIS A 27 4.96 -13.32 -2.75
C HIS A 27 4.53 -14.63 -3.42
N PHE A 28 4.71 -15.75 -2.73
CA PHE A 28 4.48 -17.09 -3.27
C PHE A 28 3.03 -17.59 -3.15
N LYS A 29 2.15 -16.79 -2.56
CA LYS A 29 0.72 -17.07 -2.38
C LYS A 29 -0.11 -15.88 -2.84
N HIS A 30 -1.39 -16.14 -3.15
CA HIS A 30 -2.36 -15.06 -3.28
C HIS A 30 -2.60 -14.38 -1.92
N ILE A 31 -2.64 -13.06 -1.94
CA ILE A 31 -2.96 -12.28 -0.74
C ILE A 31 -4.46 -12.44 -0.46
N THR A 32 -4.78 -12.96 0.70
CA THR A 32 -6.17 -13.13 1.13
C THR A 32 -6.82 -11.79 1.48
N PRO A 33 -8.16 -11.70 1.43
CA PRO A 33 -8.88 -10.48 1.86
C PRO A 33 -8.55 -10.05 3.29
N ASP A 34 -8.30 -11.01 4.20
CA ASP A 34 -7.92 -10.71 5.59
C ASP A 34 -6.52 -10.12 5.70
N GLU A 35 -5.57 -10.66 4.96
CA GLU A 35 -4.21 -10.12 4.89
C GLU A 35 -4.22 -8.72 4.28
N LEU A 36 -5.03 -8.50 3.23
CA LEU A 36 -5.17 -7.19 2.61
C LEU A 36 -5.70 -6.15 3.59
N ARG A 37 -6.75 -6.49 4.37
CA ARG A 37 -7.28 -5.62 5.42
C ARG A 37 -6.23 -5.30 6.50
N LYS A 38 -5.43 -6.28 6.89
CA LYS A 38 -4.34 -6.07 7.86
C LYS A 38 -3.25 -5.15 7.31
N ILE A 39 -2.89 -5.31 6.02
CA ILE A 39 -1.90 -4.44 5.34
C ILE A 39 -2.41 -3.00 5.31
N GLU A 40 -3.67 -2.79 4.93
CA GLU A 40 -4.30 -1.46 4.91
C GLU A 40 -4.34 -0.83 6.30
N THR A 41 -4.74 -1.62 7.29
CA THR A 41 -4.79 -1.16 8.69
C THR A 41 -3.41 -0.76 9.20
N GLU A 42 -2.39 -1.57 8.94
CA GLU A 42 -1.02 -1.30 9.40
C GLU A 42 -0.42 -0.08 8.69
N ALA A 43 -0.66 0.08 7.39
CA ALA A 43 -0.24 1.27 6.64
C ALA A 43 -0.85 2.55 7.26
N ASN A 44 -2.15 2.53 7.54
CA ASN A 44 -2.83 3.68 8.16
C ASN A 44 -2.38 3.92 9.61
N ARG A 45 -2.05 2.87 10.38
CA ARG A 45 -1.47 3.02 11.72
C ARG A 45 -0.12 3.75 11.68
N MET A 46 0.76 3.39 10.73
CA MET A 46 2.04 4.08 10.53
C MET A 46 1.85 5.55 10.13
N ILE A 47 0.86 5.85 9.30
CA ILE A 47 0.49 7.21 8.92
C ILE A 47 0.02 8.02 10.13
N MET A 48 -0.91 7.48 10.91
CA MET A 48 -1.46 8.14 12.09
C MET A 48 -0.40 8.36 13.19
N ALA A 49 0.64 7.53 13.24
CA ALA A 49 1.77 7.73 14.14
C ALA A 49 2.65 8.94 13.79
N SER A 50 2.48 9.53 12.60
CA SER A 50 3.17 10.74 12.13
C SER A 50 4.68 10.73 12.38
N GLN A 51 5.31 9.59 12.03
CA GLN A 51 6.74 9.40 12.25
C GLN A 51 7.57 10.21 11.25
N PRO A 52 8.74 10.74 11.67
CA PRO A 52 9.62 11.49 10.78
C PRO A 52 10.19 10.60 9.69
N VAL A 53 10.42 11.20 8.52
CA VAL A 53 11.17 10.61 7.42
C VAL A 53 12.57 11.17 7.46
N GLU A 54 13.53 10.33 7.79
CA GLU A 54 14.95 10.72 7.85
C GLU A 54 15.62 10.46 6.51
N ILE A 55 16.37 11.45 6.03
CA ILE A 55 17.10 11.37 4.75
C ILE A 55 18.55 11.70 5.00
N SER A 56 19.45 10.82 4.55
CA SER A 56 20.89 11.02 4.59
C SER A 56 21.54 10.67 3.26
N ILE A 57 22.70 11.28 2.99
CA ILE A 57 23.60 10.86 1.92
C ILE A 57 24.73 10.09 2.57
N GLU A 58 24.91 8.84 2.19
CA GLU A 58 25.90 7.94 2.80
C GLU A 58 26.80 7.33 1.71
N ASP A 59 28.08 7.11 2.04
CA ASP A 59 28.98 6.33 1.19
C ASP A 59 28.38 4.92 1.04
N ARG A 60 28.28 4.45 -0.20
CA ARG A 60 27.64 3.16 -0.55
C ARG A 60 28.20 2.00 0.27
N THR A 61 29.50 1.86 0.30
CA THR A 61 30.16 0.74 0.98
C THR A 61 29.83 0.73 2.48
N LYS A 62 29.81 1.92 3.10
CA LYS A 62 29.45 2.06 4.52
C LYS A 62 27.96 1.75 4.75
N ALA A 63 27.08 2.20 3.87
CA ALA A 63 25.66 1.93 3.96
C ALA A 63 25.37 0.42 3.79
N GLU A 64 25.99 -0.23 2.81
CA GLU A 64 25.89 -1.67 2.60
C GLU A 64 26.42 -2.49 3.79
N GLN A 65 27.53 -2.07 4.39
CA GLN A 65 28.07 -2.71 5.60
C GLN A 65 27.11 -2.56 6.79
N LYS A 66 26.44 -1.42 6.90
CA LYS A 66 25.60 -1.08 8.04
C LYS A 66 24.18 -1.65 7.93
N TYR A 67 23.59 -1.63 6.72
CA TYR A 67 22.18 -1.96 6.50
C TYR A 67 21.99 -3.21 5.63
N GLY A 68 23.04 -3.74 5.03
CA GLY A 68 22.97 -4.86 4.11
C GLY A 68 22.36 -4.50 2.75
N PHE A 69 22.18 -5.52 1.91
CA PHE A 69 21.61 -5.34 0.57
C PHE A 69 20.07 -5.18 0.57
N SER A 70 19.41 -5.31 1.72
CA SER A 70 17.98 -4.99 1.88
C SER A 70 17.64 -3.53 1.60
N LEU A 71 18.66 -2.64 1.54
CA LEU A 71 18.54 -1.26 1.06
C LEU A 71 17.95 -1.15 -0.35
N TYR A 72 18.10 -2.19 -1.18
CA TYR A 72 17.81 -2.10 -2.61
C TYR A 72 16.48 -2.77 -2.96
N GLN A 73 15.37 -2.16 -2.56
CA GLN A 73 14.03 -2.65 -2.88
C GLN A 73 13.59 -2.26 -4.30
N GLY A 74 13.90 -1.03 -4.73
CA GLY A 74 13.51 -0.50 -6.03
C GLY A 74 14.62 -0.47 -7.09
N GLY A 75 15.74 -1.19 -6.85
CA GLY A 75 16.93 -1.19 -7.69
C GLY A 75 18.14 -0.53 -7.01
N VAL A 76 19.31 -0.74 -7.59
CA VAL A 76 20.58 -0.20 -7.05
C VAL A 76 20.83 1.19 -7.68
N PRO A 77 20.80 2.29 -6.91
CA PRO A 77 21.10 3.61 -7.45
C PRO A 77 22.56 3.69 -7.91
N PRO A 78 22.90 4.43 -8.98
CA PRO A 78 24.27 4.61 -9.42
C PRO A 78 25.06 5.52 -8.46
N GLY A 79 26.41 5.45 -8.55
CA GLY A 79 27.31 6.36 -7.83
C GLY A 79 27.89 5.79 -6.55
N ARG A 80 28.87 6.52 -6.01
CA ARG A 80 29.57 6.20 -4.76
C ARG A 80 28.75 6.59 -3.53
N ASP A 81 28.06 7.72 -3.59
CA ASP A 81 27.22 8.21 -2.53
C ASP A 81 25.76 7.90 -2.87
N ILE A 82 25.03 7.32 -1.94
CA ILE A 82 23.64 6.94 -2.09
C ILE A 82 22.74 7.70 -1.11
N ARG A 83 21.52 8.02 -1.56
CA ARG A 83 20.51 8.64 -0.70
C ARG A 83 19.78 7.55 0.05
N VAL A 84 19.95 7.52 1.37
CA VAL A 84 19.28 6.58 2.29
C VAL A 84 18.09 7.28 2.92
N VAL A 85 16.96 6.62 2.89
CA VAL A 85 15.69 7.08 3.46
C VAL A 85 15.23 6.08 4.51
N LYS A 86 14.88 6.61 5.70
CA LYS A 86 14.36 5.80 6.81
C LYS A 86 12.96 6.26 7.14
N VAL A 87 12.03 5.32 7.18
CA VAL A 87 10.61 5.57 7.46
C VAL A 87 10.07 4.45 8.35
N ALA A 88 9.61 4.77 9.54
CA ALA A 88 8.92 3.82 10.43
C ALA A 88 9.67 2.48 10.63
N GLY A 89 11.01 2.56 10.72
CA GLY A 89 11.87 1.38 10.91
C GLY A 89 12.31 0.69 9.62
N ASP A 90 11.74 1.03 8.46
CA ASP A 90 12.23 0.57 7.16
C ASP A 90 13.34 1.50 6.64
N ILE A 91 14.34 0.94 5.95
CA ILE A 91 15.51 1.68 5.47
C ILE A 91 15.77 1.28 4.02
N GLU A 92 15.73 2.27 3.12
CA GLU A 92 15.90 2.02 1.69
C GLU A 92 16.79 3.07 1.01
N ALA A 93 17.53 2.64 0.00
CA ALA A 93 18.20 3.55 -0.93
C ALA A 93 17.19 4.03 -1.98
N CYS A 94 16.74 5.27 -1.88
CA CYS A 94 15.70 5.82 -2.74
C CYS A 94 16.03 7.25 -3.18
N ALA A 95 16.03 7.48 -4.50
CA ALA A 95 16.25 8.80 -5.10
C ALA A 95 14.98 9.64 -5.24
N GLY A 96 13.79 9.06 -4.98
CA GLY A 96 12.50 9.74 -5.11
C GLY A 96 12.27 10.84 -4.07
N THR A 97 11.23 11.63 -4.28
CA THR A 97 10.75 12.62 -3.29
C THR A 97 9.98 11.93 -2.18
N HIS A 98 10.07 12.47 -0.96
CA HIS A 98 9.39 11.94 0.22
C HIS A 98 8.74 13.08 1.01
N CYS A 99 7.66 12.75 1.71
CA CYS A 99 7.09 13.60 2.75
C CYS A 99 8.08 13.76 3.92
N ARG A 100 7.87 14.76 4.76
CA ARG A 100 8.72 14.99 5.95
C ARG A 100 8.37 14.03 7.09
N ASN A 101 7.12 13.61 7.14
CA ASN A 101 6.62 12.61 8.09
C ASN A 101 5.53 11.75 7.44
N THR A 102 5.23 10.60 8.04
CA THR A 102 4.24 9.67 7.50
C THR A 102 2.82 10.25 7.49
N GLY A 103 2.50 11.17 8.41
CA GLY A 103 1.17 11.79 8.48
C GLY A 103 0.80 12.67 7.28
N GLU A 104 1.79 13.20 6.56
CA GLU A 104 1.55 14.00 5.36
C GLU A 104 0.99 13.19 4.18
N VAL A 105 1.09 11.86 4.22
CA VAL A 105 0.54 10.96 3.18
C VAL A 105 -0.99 10.98 3.21
N GLY A 106 -1.58 11.19 4.37
CA GLY A 106 -3.02 11.05 4.58
C GLY A 106 -3.46 9.58 4.57
N VAL A 107 -4.78 9.34 4.55
CA VAL A 107 -5.33 7.99 4.56
C VAL A 107 -4.90 7.21 3.32
N ILE A 108 -4.58 5.92 3.50
CA ILE A 108 -4.39 4.96 2.40
C ILE A 108 -5.62 4.06 2.31
N LYS A 109 -6.15 3.91 1.10
CA LYS A 109 -7.19 2.94 0.77
C LYS A 109 -6.67 1.97 -0.29
N ILE A 110 -6.62 0.67 0.03
CA ILE A 110 -6.31 -0.35 -0.95
C ILE A 110 -7.54 -0.54 -1.84
N ILE A 111 -7.33 -0.45 -3.16
CA ILE A 111 -8.37 -0.58 -4.17
C ILE A 111 -8.58 -2.06 -4.51
N ARG A 112 -7.47 -2.76 -4.81
CA ARG A 112 -7.50 -4.17 -5.20
C ARG A 112 -6.12 -4.81 -5.10
N VAL A 113 -6.12 -6.13 -5.15
CA VAL A 113 -4.93 -6.95 -5.36
C VAL A 113 -5.11 -7.79 -6.63
N GLU A 114 -4.05 -7.94 -7.39
CA GLU A 114 -4.04 -8.72 -8.63
C GLU A 114 -2.81 -9.62 -8.66
N HIS A 115 -3.03 -10.88 -9.06
CA HIS A 115 -1.94 -11.77 -9.41
C HIS A 115 -1.43 -11.43 -10.81
N ILE A 116 -0.17 -11.02 -10.94
CA ILE A 116 0.39 -10.58 -12.23
C ILE A 116 1.09 -11.73 -12.94
N GLN A 117 1.84 -12.50 -12.21
CA GLN A 117 2.56 -13.70 -12.67
C GLN A 117 3.04 -14.51 -11.47
N ASP A 118 3.54 -15.69 -11.69
CA ASP A 118 4.04 -16.55 -10.62
C ASP A 118 5.00 -15.80 -9.68
N GLY A 119 4.62 -15.78 -8.40
CA GLY A 119 5.38 -15.12 -7.35
C GLY A 119 5.30 -13.59 -7.33
N ILE A 120 4.41 -12.95 -8.09
CA ILE A 120 4.23 -11.49 -8.09
C ILE A 120 2.76 -11.12 -7.85
N GLU A 121 2.53 -10.46 -6.74
CA GLU A 121 1.24 -9.86 -6.38
C GLU A 121 1.33 -8.33 -6.50
N ARG A 122 0.32 -7.73 -7.11
CA ARG A 122 0.16 -6.28 -7.28
C ARG A 122 -0.88 -5.77 -6.31
N ILE A 123 -0.49 -4.79 -5.50
CA ILE A 123 -1.41 -4.04 -4.64
C ILE A 123 -1.59 -2.65 -5.27
N GLU A 124 -2.83 -2.34 -5.66
CA GLU A 124 -3.23 -1.01 -6.10
C GLU A 124 -3.90 -0.26 -4.95
N PHE A 125 -3.52 0.99 -4.76
CA PHE A 125 -4.00 1.81 -3.65
C PHE A 125 -4.08 3.29 -4.02
N SER A 126 -4.94 4.03 -3.32
CA SER A 126 -5.00 5.49 -3.32
C SER A 126 -4.54 6.04 -1.98
N ALA A 127 -4.08 7.30 -1.96
CA ALA A 127 -3.64 7.98 -0.76
C ALA A 127 -4.20 9.41 -0.68
N GLY A 128 -4.31 9.94 0.53
CA GLY A 128 -4.76 11.32 0.80
C GLY A 128 -6.19 11.56 0.27
N LEU A 129 -6.40 12.69 -0.39
CA LEU A 129 -7.74 13.05 -0.92
C LEU A 129 -8.23 12.08 -1.99
N ALA A 130 -7.36 11.51 -2.81
CA ALA A 130 -7.76 10.51 -3.80
C ALA A 130 -8.38 9.26 -3.13
N ALA A 131 -7.86 8.85 -1.98
CA ALA A 131 -8.44 7.75 -1.20
C ALA A 131 -9.82 8.14 -0.63
N ILE A 132 -9.98 9.38 -0.16
CA ILE A 132 -11.28 9.90 0.31
C ILE A 132 -12.30 9.87 -0.82
N PHE A 133 -11.97 10.40 -2.00
CA PHE A 133 -12.87 10.40 -3.16
C PHE A 133 -13.25 8.98 -3.60
N TYR A 134 -12.30 8.05 -3.56
CA TYR A 134 -12.60 6.65 -3.85
C TYR A 134 -13.57 6.04 -2.83
N MET A 135 -13.42 6.31 -1.53
CA MET A 135 -14.34 5.84 -0.50
C MET A 135 -15.74 6.44 -0.67
N GLN A 136 -15.82 7.75 -0.95
CA GLN A 136 -17.10 8.43 -1.25
C GLN A 136 -17.80 7.85 -2.49
N HIS A 137 -17.03 7.50 -3.52
CA HIS A 137 -17.57 6.82 -4.70
C HIS A 137 -18.18 5.46 -4.34
N LEU A 138 -17.50 4.65 -3.52
CA LEU A 138 -18.05 3.37 -3.05
C LEU A 138 -19.30 3.56 -2.19
N GLU A 139 -19.31 4.56 -1.31
CA GLU A 139 -20.46 4.93 -0.49
C GLU A 139 -21.68 5.29 -1.37
N ASN A 140 -21.48 6.09 -2.43
CA ASN A 140 -22.52 6.44 -3.39
C ASN A 140 -23.08 5.21 -4.12
N ILE A 141 -22.21 4.26 -4.50
CA ILE A 141 -22.66 3.00 -5.13
C ILE A 141 -23.55 2.22 -4.17
N VAL A 142 -23.14 2.08 -2.91
CA VAL A 142 -23.92 1.37 -1.88
C VAL A 142 -25.26 2.08 -1.66
N ALA A 143 -25.25 3.40 -1.49
CA ALA A 143 -26.46 4.20 -1.28
C ALA A 143 -27.45 4.05 -2.43
N SER A 144 -27.01 4.24 -3.67
CA SER A 144 -27.84 4.10 -4.86
C SER A 144 -28.42 2.68 -5.03
N SER A 145 -27.59 1.66 -4.74
CA SER A 145 -28.05 0.26 -4.80
C SER A 145 -29.11 -0.05 -3.75
N SER A 146 -28.94 0.51 -2.54
CA SER A 146 -29.89 0.37 -1.45
C SER A 146 -31.23 1.06 -1.75
N GLU A 147 -31.18 2.24 -2.39
CA GLU A 147 -32.37 2.98 -2.83
C GLU A 147 -33.17 2.18 -3.88
N VAL A 148 -32.50 1.65 -4.90
CA VAL A 148 -33.15 0.81 -5.94
C VAL A 148 -33.89 -0.38 -5.33
N LEU A 149 -33.32 -1.01 -4.31
CA LEU A 149 -33.92 -2.16 -3.63
C LEU A 149 -34.82 -1.77 -2.45
N SER A 150 -34.97 -0.47 -2.16
CA SER A 150 -35.72 0.06 -1.02
C SER A 150 -35.34 -0.60 0.32
N VAL A 151 -34.06 -0.80 0.56
CA VAL A 151 -33.52 -1.42 1.79
C VAL A 151 -32.44 -0.55 2.42
N GLN A 152 -32.18 -0.77 3.71
CA GLN A 152 -31.02 -0.18 4.37
C GLN A 152 -29.70 -0.83 3.85
N PRO A 153 -28.57 -0.11 3.80
CA PRO A 153 -27.30 -0.62 3.33
C PRO A 153 -26.89 -1.97 3.96
N ASP A 154 -27.07 -2.14 5.26
CA ASP A 154 -26.73 -3.37 5.98
C ASP A 154 -27.57 -4.59 5.53
N ASN A 155 -28.75 -4.36 4.99
CA ASN A 155 -29.65 -5.39 4.47
C ASN A 155 -29.45 -5.70 2.98
N LEU A 156 -28.60 -4.94 2.30
CA LEU A 156 -28.36 -5.09 0.86
C LEU A 156 -27.91 -6.52 0.49
N PRO A 157 -26.90 -7.13 1.15
CA PRO A 157 -26.45 -8.48 0.80
C PRO A 157 -27.54 -9.53 0.96
N SER A 158 -28.32 -9.49 2.05
CA SER A 158 -29.40 -10.45 2.32
C SER A 158 -30.57 -10.28 1.34
N SER A 159 -30.88 -9.05 0.97
CA SER A 159 -31.94 -8.74 -0.01
C SER A 159 -31.58 -9.23 -1.41
N VAL A 160 -30.35 -8.98 -1.85
CA VAL A 160 -29.85 -9.51 -3.14
C VAL A 160 -29.87 -11.03 -3.15
N SER A 161 -29.36 -11.68 -2.09
CA SER A 161 -29.34 -13.16 -2.00
C SER A 161 -30.75 -13.77 -2.11
N ARG A 162 -31.74 -13.10 -1.56
CA ARG A 162 -33.14 -13.58 -1.64
C ARG A 162 -33.67 -13.58 -3.09
N PHE A 163 -33.36 -12.58 -3.91
CA PHE A 163 -33.74 -12.53 -5.31
C PHE A 163 -33.17 -13.66 -6.18
N PHE A 164 -32.07 -14.28 -5.77
CA PHE A 164 -31.45 -15.37 -6.52
C PHE A 164 -31.82 -16.76 -5.99
N ASN A 165 -32.45 -16.85 -4.81
CA ASN A 165 -32.87 -18.11 -4.19
C ASN A 165 -34.37 -18.37 -4.29
N GLU A 166 -35.15 -17.42 -4.83
CA GLU A 166 -36.54 -17.55 -5.23
C GLU A 166 -36.68 -17.85 -6.74
#